data_5221654fd7f3a737a41b4c66e5e33a4a
#
_entry.id   5221654fd7f3a737a41b4c66e5e33a4a
#
_cell.length_a   1.000
_cell.length_b   1.000
_cell.length_c   1.000
_cell.angle_alpha   90.00
_cell.angle_beta   90.00
_cell.angle_gamma   90.00
#
_symmetry.space_group_name_H-M   'P 1'
#
loop_
_entity.id
_entity.type
_entity.pdbx_description
1 polymer ?
#
loop_
_entity_poly.entity_id
_entity_poly.type
_entity_poly.pdbx_seq_one_letter_code
_entity_poly.pdbx_strand_id
1 'polypeptide(L)'
;MKLRAKLGLFVSVAVGATLLGLNVNSVTPRLTTGETVAYADTTVNAVHQGMTGDSKTSNNDALQKLIDKWDNGAVTVHVPKGTYLFDAGNIVLHGNMTFKFDKGAVFRITNGNRVNFVYPSPEAGYDGGINNVTWQGATFQGDNTAAGQSVFTQSIHHAKNISFDKCVFDNAESPTGHYIDIDGSHNVDITNSVFTGFNGSQDFKEAIQVDYSNKKAMSHKNPGDQYDNLPSYDVKVDNNQFLPVSKKSGQVDSYAPNPIGEHAVYGHGAAGIIHDVYFTNNTVVDPKPLLSNGVATIHFKCVSNLWITGNKFINQHVLGSGTYIYLYNSEPDYKMSNLNVTDNTFTNVNPTKQYVYLDTADATNPMTGVTIQNNNVTTQRQGSTFVEGNFPLTGSGMSISKNKITVGKVVSTSVTSQQTITDTTVDNTASNSSKPKPKPTTSQKLKKRKQTNKSEAYVSGLNTQHAQLASNYKTYSLYNHIRGHKNWNIMKYDWKSLKNKRVYVDMRATADTGKWYRIRFSKNATTKYWIRAGALDFDKFETEVYDRDLNLMKIYPVYSLPFNDPQLAKAKGTTADIAERRVTITHRTKRTDSNGDVTTYYQLANGLWTRALAFDLNS
;
A
#
# COMPACT_ATOMS: atom_id res chain seq x y z
N MET A 1 23.11 -34.54 61.55
CA MET A 1 24.44 -34.20 61.06
C MET A 1 24.32 -32.93 60.16
N LYS A 2 24.99 -31.88 60.57
CA LYS A 2 24.86 -30.52 60.04
C LYS A 2 25.57 -30.41 58.70
N LEU A 3 24.96 -29.72 57.71
CA LEU A 3 25.75 -28.98 56.72
C LEU A 3 25.10 -27.64 56.37
N ARG A 4 25.95 -26.63 56.38
CA ARG A 4 25.62 -25.19 56.34
C ARG A 4 25.46 -24.67 54.92
N ALA A 5 24.49 -23.80 54.75
CA ALA A 5 24.40 -22.88 53.62
C ALA A 5 25.50 -21.80 53.70
N LYS A 6 26.08 -21.43 52.55
CA LYS A 6 26.86 -20.20 52.38
C LYS A 6 26.10 -19.24 51.51
N LEU A 7 25.75 -18.14 52.12
CA LEU A 7 25.16 -16.94 51.49
C LEU A 7 26.33 -16.07 50.97
N GLY A 8 26.36 -15.80 49.69
CA GLY A 8 27.32 -14.87 49.10
C GLY A 8 26.62 -13.53 48.85
N LEU A 9 27.04 -12.52 49.58
CA LEU A 9 26.57 -11.12 49.48
C LEU A 9 27.43 -10.41 48.44
N PHE A 10 26.81 -9.89 47.37
CA PHE A 10 27.48 -8.92 46.49
C PHE A 10 26.96 -7.54 46.80
N VAL A 11 27.86 -6.68 47.26
CA VAL A 11 27.68 -5.25 47.47
C VAL A 11 28.04 -4.55 46.15
N SER A 12 27.10 -3.83 45.57
CA SER A 12 27.38 -2.92 44.47
C SER A 12 27.38 -1.48 44.98
N VAL A 13 28.51 -0.83 44.75
CA VAL A 13 28.78 0.56 45.07
C VAL A 13 28.04 1.46 44.06
N ALA A 14 27.22 2.36 44.58
CA ALA A 14 26.62 3.42 43.80
C ALA A 14 27.59 4.63 43.76
N VAL A 15 28.00 5.05 42.58
CA VAL A 15 28.63 6.36 42.33
C VAL A 15 27.56 7.33 41.90
N GLY A 16 27.29 8.32 42.74
CA GLY A 16 26.41 9.43 42.45
C GLY A 16 27.08 10.44 41.52
N ALA A 17 26.40 10.82 40.48
CA ALA A 17 26.66 12.03 39.72
C ALA A 17 25.37 12.84 39.66
N THR A 18 25.35 13.94 40.38
CA THR A 18 24.36 15.02 40.33
C THR A 18 24.52 15.77 39.01
N LEU A 19 23.50 15.76 38.16
CA LEU A 19 23.37 16.72 37.04
C LEU A 19 21.96 17.33 37.07
N LEU A 20 21.98 18.64 37.10
CA LEU A 20 20.84 19.53 37.15
C LEU A 20 19.94 19.42 35.91
N GLY A 21 18.68 19.33 36.18
CA GLY A 21 17.49 19.81 35.50
C GLY A 21 17.47 20.05 34.01
N LEU A 22 16.79 19.14 33.30
CA LEU A 22 15.89 19.46 32.19
C LEU A 22 14.78 18.43 32.21
N ASN A 23 13.57 18.92 32.50
CA ASN A 23 12.35 18.14 32.40
C ASN A 23 12.09 17.84 30.93
N VAL A 24 12.48 16.67 30.47
CA VAL A 24 11.98 16.08 29.23
C VAL A 24 11.16 14.86 29.67
N ASN A 25 9.85 15.00 29.60
CA ASN A 25 8.95 13.84 29.71
C ASN A 25 9.13 12.96 28.48
N SER A 26 10.22 12.19 28.45
CA SER A 26 10.35 11.07 27.54
C SER A 26 9.52 9.92 28.14
N VAL A 27 8.32 9.71 27.60
CA VAL A 27 7.58 8.49 27.81
C VAL A 27 8.35 7.39 27.05
N THR A 28 9.29 6.75 27.73
CA THR A 28 9.85 5.49 27.24
C THR A 28 8.73 4.46 27.29
N PRO A 29 8.44 3.76 26.18
CA PRO A 29 7.54 2.63 26.21
C PRO A 29 8.06 1.63 27.26
N ARG A 30 7.23 1.32 28.23
CA ARG A 30 7.53 0.31 29.22
C ARG A 30 7.59 -1.03 28.48
N LEU A 31 8.79 -1.57 28.27
CA LEU A 31 8.96 -2.97 27.89
C LEU A 31 8.36 -3.81 29.03
N THR A 32 7.13 -4.23 28.87
CA THR A 32 6.61 -5.32 29.65
C THR A 32 7.36 -6.56 29.21
N THR A 33 8.28 -7.04 30.05
CA THR A 33 8.85 -8.36 29.89
C THR A 33 7.70 -9.34 30.04
N GLY A 34 7.14 -9.79 28.89
CA GLY A 34 6.23 -10.91 28.90
C GLY A 34 6.94 -12.10 29.55
N GLU A 35 6.31 -12.74 30.48
CA GLU A 35 6.79 -13.98 31.04
C GLU A 35 6.97 -14.99 29.91
N THR A 36 8.21 -15.23 29.49
CA THR A 36 8.54 -16.33 28.61
C THR A 36 8.44 -17.60 29.43
N VAL A 37 7.31 -18.27 29.33
CA VAL A 37 7.18 -19.64 29.80
C VAL A 37 8.10 -20.48 28.90
N ALA A 38 9.25 -20.87 29.41
CA ALA A 38 10.16 -21.79 28.72
C ALA A 38 9.54 -23.20 28.70
N TYR A 39 8.76 -23.49 27.67
CA TYR A 39 8.43 -24.87 27.35
C TYR A 39 9.67 -25.58 26.82
N ALA A 40 9.85 -26.87 27.17
CA ALA A 40 10.91 -27.71 26.60
C ALA A 40 10.70 -27.73 25.06
N ASP A 41 11.61 -27.08 24.36
CA ASP A 41 11.41 -26.71 22.93
C ASP A 41 11.69 -27.94 22.06
N THR A 42 10.65 -28.68 21.71
CA THR A 42 10.78 -29.77 20.75
C THR A 42 10.94 -29.17 19.35
N THR A 43 12.16 -29.25 18.81
CA THR A 43 12.43 -28.82 17.45
C THR A 43 12.28 -30.00 16.48
N VAL A 44 11.45 -29.80 15.45
CA VAL A 44 11.24 -30.78 14.37
C VAL A 44 11.65 -30.19 13.03
N ASN A 45 12.26 -31.01 12.18
CA ASN A 45 12.61 -30.61 10.83
C ASN A 45 11.43 -30.90 9.88
N ALA A 46 10.94 -29.88 9.18
CA ALA A 46 9.77 -29.96 8.32
C ALA A 46 9.92 -31.03 7.21
N VAL A 47 11.11 -31.17 6.64
CA VAL A 47 11.40 -32.17 5.59
C VAL A 47 11.34 -33.59 6.19
N HIS A 48 11.85 -33.81 7.40
CA HIS A 48 11.76 -35.09 8.08
C HIS A 48 10.33 -35.43 8.51
N GLN A 49 9.42 -34.47 8.50
CA GLN A 49 8.00 -34.65 8.76
C GLN A 49 7.15 -34.72 7.46
N GLY A 50 7.79 -34.88 6.31
CA GLY A 50 7.13 -35.14 5.04
C GLY A 50 6.96 -33.95 4.11
N MET A 51 7.39 -32.73 4.50
CA MET A 51 7.39 -31.59 3.58
C MET A 51 8.52 -31.74 2.55
N THR A 52 8.28 -31.24 1.33
CA THR A 52 9.22 -31.35 0.20
C THR A 52 9.47 -30.00 -0.41
N GLY A 53 10.73 -29.51 -0.34
CA GLY A 53 11.15 -28.21 -0.86
C GLY A 53 11.63 -28.24 -2.31
N ASP A 54 10.97 -28.99 -3.20
CA ASP A 54 11.34 -29.28 -4.58
C ASP A 54 10.68 -28.39 -5.64
N SER A 55 9.90 -27.41 -5.22
CA SER A 55 9.09 -26.52 -6.10
C SER A 55 8.01 -27.21 -6.92
N LYS A 56 7.65 -28.45 -6.62
CA LYS A 56 6.70 -29.26 -7.40
C LYS A 56 5.66 -29.95 -6.55
N THR A 57 6.07 -30.52 -5.43
CA THR A 57 5.19 -31.28 -4.55
C THR A 57 4.37 -30.36 -3.67
N SER A 58 3.05 -30.56 -3.63
CA SER A 58 2.16 -29.83 -2.71
C SER A 58 2.46 -30.22 -1.25
N ASN A 59 2.51 -29.21 -0.39
CA ASN A 59 2.85 -29.37 1.01
C ASN A 59 1.68 -29.15 1.97
N ASN A 60 0.46 -28.90 1.48
CA ASN A 60 -0.71 -28.64 2.34
C ASN A 60 -0.91 -29.76 3.37
N ASP A 61 -1.07 -30.99 2.89
CA ASP A 61 -1.31 -32.15 3.74
C ASP A 61 -0.14 -32.48 4.67
N ALA A 62 1.09 -32.31 4.16
CA ALA A 62 2.29 -32.60 4.95
C ALA A 62 2.45 -31.59 6.10
N LEU A 63 2.21 -30.32 5.83
CA LEU A 63 2.25 -29.28 6.86
C LEU A 63 1.10 -29.44 7.86
N GLN A 64 -0.12 -29.72 7.42
CA GLN A 64 -1.25 -29.93 8.33
C GLN A 64 -1.00 -31.14 9.25
N LYS A 65 -0.57 -32.29 8.70
CA LYS A 65 -0.21 -33.47 9.51
C LYS A 65 0.90 -33.19 10.50
N LEU A 66 1.88 -32.36 10.14
CA LEU A 66 2.93 -31.93 11.05
C LEU A 66 2.33 -31.11 12.19
N ILE A 67 1.47 -30.16 11.89
CA ILE A 67 0.79 -29.31 12.88
C ILE A 67 -0.06 -30.18 13.81
N ASP A 68 -0.94 -31.02 13.27
CA ASP A 68 -1.87 -31.89 14.02
C ASP A 68 -1.15 -32.85 14.98
N LYS A 69 0.06 -33.27 14.61
CA LYS A 69 0.87 -34.14 15.45
C LYS A 69 1.31 -33.50 16.79
N TRP A 70 1.35 -32.17 16.83
CA TRP A 70 1.85 -31.40 17.96
C TRP A 70 0.79 -30.51 18.61
N ASP A 71 -0.48 -30.76 18.33
CA ASP A 71 -1.62 -29.93 18.73
C ASP A 71 -1.73 -29.65 20.24
N ASN A 72 -1.13 -30.46 21.08
CA ASN A 72 -1.16 -30.35 22.55
C ASN A 72 0.18 -29.87 23.16
N GLY A 73 1.14 -29.45 22.36
CA GLY A 73 2.46 -29.12 22.87
C GLY A 73 3.15 -27.95 22.17
N ALA A 74 4.17 -27.42 22.83
CA ALA A 74 5.05 -26.45 22.21
C ALA A 74 5.96 -27.11 21.18
N VAL A 75 6.04 -26.54 19.97
CA VAL A 75 6.89 -27.06 18.90
C VAL A 75 7.55 -25.94 18.10
N THR A 76 8.84 -26.11 17.85
CA THR A 76 9.56 -25.32 16.85
C THR A 76 9.68 -26.14 15.56
N VAL A 77 9.05 -25.67 14.50
CA VAL A 77 9.13 -26.23 13.16
C VAL A 77 10.28 -25.55 12.41
N HIS A 78 11.38 -26.26 12.27
CA HIS A 78 12.49 -25.80 11.45
C HIS A 78 12.21 -26.12 9.98
N VAL A 79 12.16 -25.08 9.14
CA VAL A 79 11.92 -25.17 7.69
C VAL A 79 13.24 -24.96 6.96
N PRO A 80 13.90 -26.02 6.47
CA PRO A 80 15.16 -25.92 5.75
C PRO A 80 15.00 -25.18 4.42
N LYS A 81 16.13 -24.71 3.86
CA LYS A 81 16.18 -24.10 2.52
C LYS A 81 15.47 -24.98 1.49
N GLY A 82 14.59 -24.39 0.69
CA GLY A 82 13.82 -25.06 -0.35
C GLY A 82 12.62 -24.22 -0.76
N THR A 83 11.98 -24.57 -1.87
CA THR A 83 10.73 -23.95 -2.28
C THR A 83 9.60 -24.96 -2.09
N TYR A 84 8.78 -24.72 -1.11
CA TYR A 84 7.65 -25.55 -0.72
C TYR A 84 6.39 -25.05 -1.40
N LEU A 85 5.90 -25.82 -2.38
CA LEU A 85 4.71 -25.43 -3.12
C LEU A 85 3.45 -25.71 -2.30
N PHE A 86 2.45 -24.84 -2.42
CA PHE A 86 1.13 -24.98 -1.82
C PHE A 86 0.04 -24.89 -2.89
N ASP A 87 -1.01 -25.67 -2.71
CA ASP A 87 -2.26 -25.56 -3.43
C ASP A 87 -3.29 -24.76 -2.61
N ALA A 88 -4.46 -24.47 -3.22
CA ALA A 88 -5.54 -23.79 -2.50
C ALA A 88 -5.99 -24.58 -1.27
N GLY A 89 -6.28 -23.87 -0.19
CA GLY A 89 -6.81 -24.48 1.03
C GLY A 89 -6.55 -23.70 2.29
N ASN A 90 -6.89 -24.30 3.40
CA ASN A 90 -6.64 -23.77 4.73
C ASN A 90 -5.59 -24.61 5.44
N ILE A 91 -4.71 -23.97 6.16
CA ILE A 91 -3.81 -24.56 7.13
C ILE A 91 -4.25 -24.08 8.51
N VAL A 92 -4.77 -25.00 9.32
CA VAL A 92 -5.31 -24.68 10.64
C VAL A 92 -4.19 -24.82 11.66
N LEU A 93 -3.90 -23.74 12.36
CA LEU A 93 -2.84 -23.68 13.36
C LEU A 93 -3.38 -24.03 14.76
N HIS A 94 -2.49 -24.35 15.66
CA HIS A 94 -2.73 -24.40 17.11
C HIS A 94 -1.75 -23.48 17.85
N GLY A 95 -1.97 -23.26 19.13
CA GLY A 95 -1.10 -22.42 19.95
C GLY A 95 0.29 -23.03 20.21
N ASN A 96 1.19 -22.21 20.73
CA ASN A 96 2.56 -22.59 21.12
C ASN A 96 3.44 -23.11 19.96
N MET A 97 3.32 -22.52 18.78
CA MET A 97 4.09 -22.90 17.59
C MET A 97 5.11 -21.82 17.22
N THR A 98 6.33 -22.28 16.90
CA THR A 98 7.34 -21.43 16.28
C THR A 98 7.74 -22.03 14.92
N PHE A 99 7.55 -21.27 13.85
CA PHE A 99 8.04 -21.62 12.52
C PHE A 99 9.35 -20.86 12.25
N LYS A 100 10.46 -21.58 12.17
CA LYS A 100 11.78 -21.00 11.95
C LYS A 100 12.33 -21.41 10.61
N PHE A 101 12.48 -20.42 9.71
CA PHE A 101 12.91 -20.64 8.33
C PHE A 101 14.40 -20.40 8.16
N ASP A 102 15.07 -21.29 7.44
CA ASP A 102 16.41 -21.03 6.94
C ASP A 102 16.39 -20.00 5.82
N LYS A 103 17.49 -19.29 5.64
CA LYS A 103 17.63 -18.38 4.50
C LYS A 103 17.41 -19.13 3.18
N GLY A 104 16.43 -18.69 2.40
CA GLY A 104 16.05 -19.32 1.14
C GLY A 104 15.05 -20.46 1.28
N ALA A 105 14.41 -20.60 2.45
CA ALA A 105 13.19 -21.38 2.59
C ALA A 105 11.98 -20.51 2.17
N VAL A 106 11.19 -20.98 1.23
CA VAL A 106 10.09 -20.23 0.62
C VAL A 106 8.83 -21.09 0.58
N PHE A 107 7.75 -20.58 1.15
CA PHE A 107 6.40 -21.09 0.91
C PHE A 107 5.86 -20.38 -0.33
N ARG A 108 5.54 -21.12 -1.37
CA ARG A 108 5.13 -20.59 -2.66
C ARG A 108 3.75 -21.10 -3.05
N ILE A 109 2.94 -20.19 -3.59
CA ILE A 109 1.65 -20.53 -4.18
C ILE A 109 1.55 -19.95 -5.59
N THR A 110 0.88 -20.66 -6.49
CA THR A 110 0.74 -20.30 -7.91
C THR A 110 -0.67 -20.61 -8.42
N ASN A 111 -0.91 -20.35 -9.70
CA ASN A 111 -2.13 -20.73 -10.41
C ASN A 111 -3.43 -20.11 -9.90
N GLY A 112 -3.35 -18.91 -9.33
CA GLY A 112 -4.54 -18.22 -8.81
C GLY A 112 -5.13 -18.84 -7.55
N ASN A 113 -4.35 -19.65 -6.84
CA ASN A 113 -4.77 -20.33 -5.61
C ASN A 113 -4.68 -19.40 -4.40
N ARG A 114 -5.40 -19.76 -3.32
CA ARG A 114 -5.31 -19.08 -2.02
C ARG A 114 -5.05 -20.10 -0.92
N VAL A 115 -4.05 -19.78 -0.06
CA VAL A 115 -3.85 -20.46 1.22
C VAL A 115 -4.16 -19.49 2.35
N ASN A 116 -5.04 -19.92 3.26
CA ASN A 116 -5.27 -19.20 4.51
C ASN A 116 -4.59 -19.98 5.65
N PHE A 117 -3.72 -19.31 6.38
CA PHE A 117 -3.29 -19.77 7.70
C PHE A 117 -4.35 -19.30 8.70
N VAL A 118 -5.07 -20.26 9.26
CA VAL A 118 -6.23 -20.04 10.11
C VAL A 118 -5.82 -20.15 11.57
N TYR A 119 -6.16 -19.14 12.34
CA TYR A 119 -6.02 -19.09 13.80
C TYR A 119 -7.43 -19.30 14.37
N PRO A 120 -7.83 -20.54 14.71
CA PRO A 120 -9.21 -20.81 15.08
C PRO A 120 -9.60 -20.16 16.41
N SER A 121 -10.84 -19.74 16.47
CA SER A 121 -11.46 -19.09 17.63
C SER A 121 -12.77 -19.77 18.03
N PRO A 122 -12.71 -20.95 18.66
CA PRO A 122 -13.91 -21.70 19.04
C PRO A 122 -14.74 -21.04 20.15
N GLU A 123 -14.16 -20.10 20.87
CA GLU A 123 -14.82 -19.37 21.95
C GLU A 123 -14.81 -17.87 21.69
N ALA A 124 -15.75 -17.14 22.29
CA ALA A 124 -15.78 -15.68 22.29
C ALA A 124 -14.78 -15.11 23.31
N GLY A 125 -14.41 -13.84 23.12
CA GLY A 125 -13.50 -13.13 24.02
C GLY A 125 -12.04 -13.20 23.58
N TYR A 126 -11.21 -12.34 24.13
CA TYR A 126 -9.80 -12.20 23.78
C TYR A 126 -8.93 -13.45 24.05
N ASP A 127 -9.42 -14.39 24.83
CA ASP A 127 -8.79 -15.69 25.08
C ASP A 127 -9.47 -16.84 24.32
N GLY A 128 -10.41 -16.52 23.41
CA GLY A 128 -11.21 -17.49 22.70
C GLY A 128 -10.48 -18.21 21.55
N GLY A 129 -9.37 -17.67 21.11
CA GLY A 129 -8.51 -18.22 20.05
C GLY A 129 -7.20 -18.82 20.54
N ILE A 130 -6.31 -19.07 19.60
CA ILE A 130 -4.99 -19.65 19.88
C ILE A 130 -4.00 -18.57 20.31
N ASN A 131 -2.91 -18.99 20.95
CA ASN A 131 -1.86 -18.09 21.43
C ASN A 131 -0.46 -18.60 21.13
N ASN A 132 0.54 -17.70 21.23
CA ASN A 132 1.96 -18.01 21.11
C ASN A 132 2.31 -18.63 19.75
N VAL A 133 2.04 -17.94 18.65
CA VAL A 133 2.49 -18.36 17.31
C VAL A 133 3.53 -17.38 16.80
N THR A 134 4.69 -17.91 16.44
CA THR A 134 5.82 -17.12 15.92
C THR A 134 6.22 -17.58 14.53
N TRP A 135 6.31 -16.65 13.60
CA TRP A 135 6.90 -16.83 12.28
C TRP A 135 8.23 -16.07 12.20
N GLN A 136 9.33 -16.80 12.06
CA GLN A 136 10.67 -16.21 12.01
C GLN A 136 11.34 -16.50 10.67
N GLY A 137 11.63 -15.45 9.90
CA GLY A 137 12.31 -15.54 8.60
C GLY A 137 11.48 -16.18 7.49
N ALA A 138 10.17 -16.33 7.66
CA ALA A 138 9.29 -16.94 6.69
C ALA A 138 9.21 -16.10 5.41
N THR A 139 9.27 -16.76 4.25
CA THR A 139 8.94 -16.13 2.96
C THR A 139 7.66 -16.74 2.42
N PHE A 140 6.63 -15.91 2.25
CA PHE A 140 5.36 -16.24 1.61
C PHE A 140 5.35 -15.61 0.22
N GLN A 141 5.50 -16.42 -0.81
CA GLN A 141 5.59 -15.95 -2.19
C GLN A 141 4.35 -16.31 -2.98
N GLY A 142 3.66 -15.30 -3.47
CA GLY A 142 2.52 -15.43 -4.37
C GLY A 142 2.88 -15.15 -5.82
N ASP A 143 1.83 -15.03 -6.63
CA ASP A 143 1.88 -14.56 -8.00
C ASP A 143 0.76 -13.55 -8.19
N ASN A 144 1.09 -12.30 -8.12
CA ASN A 144 0.13 -11.20 -8.17
C ASN A 144 -0.07 -10.71 -9.61
N THR A 145 -0.29 -11.62 -10.52
CA THR A 145 -0.62 -11.27 -11.90
C THR A 145 -2.09 -10.90 -12.05
N ALA A 146 -2.42 -10.11 -13.08
CA ALA A 146 -3.76 -9.58 -13.28
C ALA A 146 -4.85 -10.65 -13.53
N ALA A 147 -4.49 -11.89 -13.79
CA ALA A 147 -5.41 -12.95 -14.24
C ALA A 147 -5.77 -13.97 -13.16
N GLY A 148 -5.01 -14.07 -12.09
CA GLY A 148 -5.27 -15.07 -11.05
C GLY A 148 -4.22 -14.91 -9.96
N GLN A 149 -4.65 -14.28 -8.89
CA GLN A 149 -3.75 -13.93 -7.82
C GLN A 149 -3.56 -15.08 -6.87
N SER A 150 -2.30 -15.46 -6.71
CA SER A 150 -1.91 -16.49 -5.77
C SER A 150 -1.57 -15.86 -4.44
N VAL A 151 -2.26 -16.24 -3.39
CA VAL A 151 -2.38 -15.48 -2.14
C VAL A 151 -2.08 -16.32 -0.92
N PHE A 152 -1.27 -15.78 -0.02
CA PHE A 152 -1.20 -16.23 1.36
C PHE A 152 -1.87 -15.21 2.28
N THR A 153 -2.76 -15.66 3.16
CA THR A 153 -3.41 -14.82 4.17
C THR A 153 -3.22 -15.43 5.55
N GLN A 154 -2.79 -14.61 6.50
CA GLN A 154 -2.81 -14.93 7.93
C GLN A 154 -4.12 -14.41 8.51
N SER A 155 -5.06 -15.27 8.88
CA SER A 155 -6.36 -14.88 9.44
C SER A 155 -6.36 -15.12 10.95
N ILE A 156 -6.05 -14.06 11.68
CA ILE A 156 -5.76 -14.07 13.13
C ILE A 156 -7.03 -13.66 13.87
N HIS A 157 -7.64 -14.59 14.62
CA HIS A 157 -8.92 -14.38 15.27
C HIS A 157 -8.87 -14.71 16.76
N HIS A 158 -9.27 -13.75 17.63
CA HIS A 158 -9.21 -13.83 19.10
C HIS A 158 -7.87 -14.40 19.63
N ALA A 159 -6.81 -14.16 18.87
CA ALA A 159 -5.49 -14.70 19.17
C ALA A 159 -4.62 -13.70 19.94
N LYS A 160 -3.65 -14.21 20.67
CA LYS A 160 -2.69 -13.38 21.40
C LYS A 160 -1.25 -13.89 21.30
N ASN A 161 -0.29 -12.99 21.50
CA ASN A 161 1.14 -13.30 21.43
C ASN A 161 1.51 -13.86 20.05
N ILE A 162 1.14 -13.15 19.00
CA ILE A 162 1.45 -13.55 17.62
C ILE A 162 2.61 -12.69 17.10
N SER A 163 3.61 -13.32 16.52
CA SER A 163 4.81 -12.61 16.07
C SER A 163 5.22 -13.00 14.65
N PHE A 164 5.57 -11.97 13.85
CA PHE A 164 6.20 -12.09 12.54
C PHE A 164 7.51 -11.30 12.57
N ASP A 165 8.64 -11.99 12.64
CA ASP A 165 9.96 -11.36 12.63
C ASP A 165 10.75 -11.75 11.38
N LYS A 166 11.30 -10.77 10.67
CA LYS A 166 12.10 -10.96 9.45
C LYS A 166 11.39 -11.78 8.37
N CYS A 167 10.07 -11.65 8.30
CA CYS A 167 9.27 -12.31 7.28
C CYS A 167 9.26 -11.53 5.96
N VAL A 168 8.99 -12.23 4.86
CA VAL A 168 8.80 -11.64 3.54
C VAL A 168 7.44 -12.07 3.00
N PHE A 169 6.59 -11.11 2.73
CA PHE A 169 5.32 -11.30 2.04
C PHE A 169 5.51 -10.78 0.61
N ASP A 170 5.87 -11.70 -0.28
CA ASP A 170 6.31 -11.38 -1.63
C ASP A 170 5.18 -11.58 -2.63
N ASN A 171 4.64 -10.47 -3.08
CA ASN A 171 3.67 -10.42 -4.19
C ASN A 171 2.48 -11.37 -4.00
N ALA A 172 1.99 -11.53 -2.78
CA ALA A 172 0.95 -12.48 -2.41
C ALA A 172 -0.33 -11.83 -1.88
N GLU A 173 -0.50 -10.51 -2.03
CA GLU A 173 -1.71 -9.82 -1.60
C GLU A 173 -2.89 -10.05 -2.54
N SER A 174 -4.03 -10.36 -1.97
CA SER A 174 -5.30 -10.50 -2.68
C SER A 174 -5.97 -9.13 -2.89
N PRO A 175 -6.69 -8.91 -3.99
CA PRO A 175 -7.54 -7.73 -4.12
C PRO A 175 -8.74 -7.73 -3.17
N THR A 176 -9.04 -8.87 -2.55
CA THR A 176 -10.17 -9.04 -1.62
C THR A 176 -9.76 -9.44 -0.21
N GLY A 177 -8.47 -9.44 0.09
CA GLY A 177 -7.92 -9.81 1.39
C GLY A 177 -6.62 -9.06 1.69
N HIS A 178 -6.00 -9.42 2.78
CA HIS A 178 -4.78 -8.82 3.30
C HIS A 178 -3.69 -9.88 3.42
N TYR A 179 -2.44 -9.50 3.64
CA TYR A 179 -1.41 -10.46 4.06
C TYR A 179 -1.67 -10.93 5.48
N ILE A 180 -1.96 -9.98 6.38
CA ILE A 180 -2.24 -10.23 7.78
C ILE A 180 -3.54 -9.51 8.12
N ASP A 181 -4.51 -10.29 8.60
CA ASP A 181 -5.83 -9.86 9.01
C ASP A 181 -5.97 -10.15 10.52
N ILE A 182 -6.13 -9.10 11.32
CA ILE A 182 -6.06 -9.17 12.79
C ILE A 182 -7.42 -8.79 13.35
N ASP A 183 -8.18 -9.78 13.80
CA ASP A 183 -9.58 -9.63 14.19
C ASP A 183 -9.78 -9.97 15.67
N GLY A 184 -10.18 -8.99 16.48
CA GLY A 184 -10.42 -9.17 17.92
C GLY A 184 -9.23 -9.77 18.67
N SER A 185 -8.02 -9.47 18.24
CA SER A 185 -6.77 -10.09 18.70
C SER A 185 -5.87 -9.06 19.36
N HIS A 186 -4.88 -9.52 20.13
CA HIS A 186 -3.97 -8.60 20.81
C HIS A 186 -2.57 -9.13 21.02
N ASN A 187 -1.65 -8.22 21.37
CA ASN A 187 -0.20 -8.50 21.48
C ASN A 187 0.32 -9.16 20.20
N VAL A 188 0.18 -8.43 19.10
CA VAL A 188 0.63 -8.86 17.77
C VAL A 188 1.81 -8.00 17.35
N ASP A 189 2.97 -8.63 17.17
CA ASP A 189 4.21 -7.98 16.78
C ASP A 189 4.59 -8.33 15.34
N ILE A 190 4.75 -7.33 14.48
CA ILE A 190 5.19 -7.49 13.10
C ILE A 190 6.44 -6.64 12.92
N THR A 191 7.60 -7.28 12.85
CA THR A 191 8.89 -6.58 12.93
C THR A 191 9.86 -7.00 11.84
N ASN A 192 10.72 -6.06 11.42
CA ASN A 192 11.84 -6.31 10.51
C ASN A 192 11.44 -7.01 9.20
N SER A 193 10.18 -6.92 8.80
CA SER A 193 9.58 -7.70 7.70
C SER A 193 9.42 -6.86 6.43
N VAL A 194 9.23 -7.53 5.31
CA VAL A 194 9.09 -6.91 3.98
C VAL A 194 7.76 -7.32 3.36
N PHE A 195 7.03 -6.34 2.86
CA PHE A 195 5.77 -6.52 2.16
C PHE A 195 5.90 -5.94 0.75
N THR A 196 5.63 -6.74 -0.28
CA THR A 196 5.74 -6.29 -1.67
C THR A 196 4.50 -6.62 -2.46
N GLY A 197 4.19 -5.78 -3.45
CA GLY A 197 3.19 -6.06 -4.45
C GLY A 197 1.76 -5.78 -4.00
N PHE A 198 1.20 -4.70 -4.51
CA PHE A 198 -0.20 -4.36 -4.35
C PHE A 198 -0.92 -4.47 -5.69
N ASN A 199 -1.84 -5.40 -5.79
CA ASN A 199 -2.70 -5.56 -6.96
C ASN A 199 -4.19 -5.33 -6.62
N GLY A 200 -4.45 -4.50 -5.62
CA GLY A 200 -5.81 -4.18 -5.22
C GLY A 200 -6.58 -3.44 -6.30
N SER A 201 -7.76 -3.93 -6.64
CA SER A 201 -8.75 -3.18 -7.41
C SER A 201 -9.43 -2.10 -6.57
N GLN A 202 -9.28 -2.16 -5.25
CA GLN A 202 -9.88 -1.26 -4.27
C GLN A 202 -8.81 -0.46 -3.55
N ASP A 203 -9.12 0.80 -3.27
CA ASP A 203 -8.18 1.74 -2.66
C ASP A 203 -8.00 1.53 -1.14
N PHE A 204 -8.82 0.68 -0.51
CA PHE A 204 -8.83 0.44 0.94
C PHE A 204 -8.16 -0.89 1.35
N LYS A 205 -7.26 -1.43 0.55
CA LYS A 205 -6.60 -2.68 0.90
C LYS A 205 -5.24 -2.41 1.52
N GLU A 206 -5.09 -2.85 2.76
CA GLU A 206 -3.87 -2.77 3.53
C GLU A 206 -3.17 -4.14 3.58
N ALA A 207 -1.84 -4.11 3.70
CA ALA A 207 -1.06 -5.31 3.98
C ALA A 207 -1.45 -5.91 5.32
N ILE A 208 -1.64 -5.03 6.31
CA ILE A 208 -2.01 -5.39 7.68
C ILE A 208 -3.32 -4.69 8.00
N GLN A 209 -4.39 -5.47 8.08
CA GLN A 209 -5.68 -4.99 8.56
C GLN A 209 -5.78 -5.22 10.07
N VAL A 210 -6.15 -4.17 10.81
CA VAL A 210 -6.43 -4.26 12.24
C VAL A 210 -7.93 -4.05 12.40
N ASP A 211 -8.66 -5.07 12.81
CA ASP A 211 -10.11 -5.04 12.75
C ASP A 211 -10.76 -5.72 13.97
N TYR A 212 -12.01 -6.05 13.83
CA TYR A 212 -12.90 -6.55 14.87
C TYR A 212 -13.22 -8.04 14.64
N SER A 213 -13.48 -8.76 15.72
CA SER A 213 -14.03 -10.11 15.66
C SER A 213 -15.43 -10.10 15.05
N ASN A 214 -15.52 -9.88 13.72
CA ASN A 214 -16.77 -9.80 12.98
C ASN A 214 -16.69 -10.50 11.62
N LYS A 215 -17.76 -11.25 11.27
CA LYS A 215 -17.83 -11.96 9.98
C LYS A 215 -17.66 -11.06 8.74
N LYS A 216 -18.00 -9.78 8.82
CA LYS A 216 -17.89 -8.85 7.71
C LYS A 216 -16.49 -8.25 7.61
N ALA A 217 -15.77 -8.16 8.72
CA ALA A 217 -14.39 -7.68 8.78
C ALA A 217 -13.44 -8.69 8.14
N MET A 218 -13.51 -9.92 8.58
CA MET A 218 -12.54 -10.98 8.34
C MET A 218 -12.39 -11.37 6.88
N SER A 219 -11.17 -11.46 6.41
CA SER A 219 -10.82 -11.98 5.08
C SER A 219 -11.18 -13.45 4.90
N HIS A 220 -11.05 -14.24 5.95
CA HIS A 220 -11.43 -15.65 5.98
C HIS A 220 -12.27 -15.97 7.22
N LYS A 221 -13.34 -16.77 7.03
CA LYS A 221 -14.24 -17.22 8.09
C LYS A 221 -14.02 -18.72 8.29
N ASN A 222 -13.54 -19.09 9.46
CA ASN A 222 -13.36 -20.49 9.79
C ASN A 222 -14.66 -21.07 10.37
N PRO A 223 -15.12 -22.26 9.93
CA PRO A 223 -16.29 -22.90 10.52
C PRO A 223 -16.07 -23.21 12.01
N GLY A 224 -17.02 -22.81 12.85
CA GLY A 224 -16.95 -23.01 14.30
C GLY A 224 -16.46 -21.79 15.09
N ASP A 225 -15.87 -20.80 14.42
CA ASP A 225 -15.44 -19.58 15.09
C ASP A 225 -16.60 -18.78 15.69
N GLN A 226 -16.35 -18.18 16.83
CA GLN A 226 -17.27 -17.25 17.50
C GLN A 226 -16.94 -15.81 17.12
N TYR A 227 -17.97 -14.94 17.13
CA TYR A 227 -17.85 -13.53 16.72
C TYR A 227 -18.58 -12.66 17.72
N ASP A 228 -17.90 -11.67 18.28
CA ASP A 228 -18.41 -10.83 19.37
C ASP A 228 -18.17 -9.33 19.18
N ASN A 229 -17.64 -8.92 18.03
CA ASN A 229 -17.27 -7.54 17.72
C ASN A 229 -16.15 -6.95 18.61
N LEU A 230 -15.37 -7.75 19.30
CA LEU A 230 -14.24 -7.23 20.05
C LEU A 230 -13.23 -6.58 19.09
N PRO A 231 -12.72 -5.39 19.39
CA PRO A 231 -11.69 -4.72 18.62
C PRO A 231 -10.32 -5.35 18.90
N SER A 232 -9.42 -5.30 17.93
CA SER A 232 -8.01 -5.64 18.16
C SER A 232 -7.28 -4.53 18.92
N TYR A 233 -6.26 -4.88 19.68
CA TYR A 233 -5.41 -3.94 20.41
C TYR A 233 -3.99 -4.45 20.64
N ASP A 234 -3.08 -3.56 21.07
CA ASP A 234 -1.65 -3.83 21.27
C ASP A 234 -1.03 -4.49 20.03
N VAL A 235 -1.15 -3.78 18.91
CA VAL A 235 -0.59 -4.19 17.60
C VAL A 235 0.62 -3.33 17.30
N LYS A 236 1.79 -3.96 17.14
CA LYS A 236 3.05 -3.28 16.83
C LYS A 236 3.54 -3.67 15.44
N VAL A 237 3.73 -2.67 14.61
CA VAL A 237 4.29 -2.77 13.27
C VAL A 237 5.54 -1.89 13.23
N ASP A 238 6.71 -2.49 13.47
CA ASP A 238 7.95 -1.74 13.67
C ASP A 238 9.07 -2.19 12.72
N ASN A 239 9.80 -1.21 12.18
CA ASN A 239 10.98 -1.43 11.34
C ASN A 239 10.74 -2.34 10.12
N ASN A 240 9.55 -2.25 9.51
CA ASN A 240 9.21 -3.00 8.31
C ASN A 240 9.42 -2.17 7.04
N GLN A 241 9.41 -2.84 5.90
CA GLN A 241 9.48 -2.22 4.58
C GLN A 241 8.27 -2.62 3.75
N PHE A 242 7.59 -1.62 3.18
CA PHE A 242 6.49 -1.78 2.23
C PHE A 242 6.99 -1.27 0.88
N LEU A 243 7.22 -2.16 -0.06
CA LEU A 243 7.97 -1.88 -1.28
C LEU A 243 7.16 -2.18 -2.54
N PRO A 244 7.34 -1.40 -3.62
CA PRO A 244 6.79 -1.74 -4.91
C PRO A 244 7.51 -2.94 -5.52
N VAL A 245 6.83 -3.69 -6.37
CA VAL A 245 7.48 -4.65 -7.27
C VAL A 245 7.93 -3.90 -8.51
N SER A 246 9.19 -4.03 -8.85
CA SER A 246 9.78 -3.38 -10.01
C SER A 246 10.21 -4.38 -11.06
N LYS A 247 9.95 -4.06 -12.32
CA LYS A 247 10.49 -4.81 -13.46
C LYS A 247 12.01 -4.64 -13.54
N LYS A 248 12.67 -5.53 -14.26
CA LYS A 248 14.12 -5.43 -14.55
C LYS A 248 14.52 -4.09 -15.20
N SER A 249 13.58 -3.39 -15.83
CA SER A 249 13.76 -2.04 -16.39
C SER A 249 13.78 -0.92 -15.33
N GLY A 250 13.51 -1.22 -14.05
CA GLY A 250 13.32 -0.25 -12.99
C GLY A 250 11.93 0.41 -12.98
N GLN A 251 11.03 0.01 -13.87
CA GLN A 251 9.65 0.49 -13.87
C GLN A 251 8.83 -0.24 -12.80
N VAL A 252 7.97 0.47 -12.09
CA VAL A 252 7.02 -0.13 -11.14
C VAL A 252 6.08 -1.08 -11.89
N ASP A 253 6.01 -2.31 -11.46
CA ASP A 253 5.06 -3.32 -11.95
C ASP A 253 3.80 -3.33 -11.09
N SER A 254 3.95 -3.38 -9.78
CA SER A 254 2.90 -3.11 -8.82
C SER A 254 3.40 -2.17 -7.72
N TYR A 255 2.49 -1.38 -7.14
CA TYR A 255 2.82 -0.44 -6.06
C TYR A 255 3.15 -1.18 -4.77
N ALA A 256 3.74 -0.45 -3.81
CA ALA A 256 3.76 -0.93 -2.43
C ALA A 256 2.34 -1.06 -1.89
N PRO A 257 2.05 -2.06 -1.06
CA PRO A 257 0.76 -2.13 -0.38
C PRO A 257 0.58 -0.97 0.58
N ASN A 258 -0.67 -0.56 0.80
CA ASN A 258 -0.99 0.30 1.94
C ASN A 258 -0.58 -0.45 3.20
N PRO A 259 0.18 0.16 4.12
CA PRO A 259 0.86 -0.63 5.15
C PRO A 259 -0.08 -1.16 6.24
N ILE A 260 -0.99 -0.32 6.72
CA ILE A 260 -1.85 -0.63 7.86
C ILE A 260 -3.14 0.20 7.81
N GLY A 261 -4.24 -0.37 8.26
CA GLY A 261 -5.49 0.35 8.37
C GLY A 261 -6.64 -0.44 8.94
N GLU A 262 -7.79 0.21 8.96
CA GLU A 262 -9.09 -0.32 9.42
C GLU A 262 -10.21 0.37 8.63
N HIS A 263 -11.30 -0.35 8.35
CA HIS A 263 -12.33 0.10 7.40
C HIS A 263 -13.66 0.47 8.03
N ALA A 264 -14.04 -0.16 9.14
CA ALA A 264 -15.34 0.02 9.73
C ALA A 264 -15.35 -0.34 11.21
N VAL A 265 -16.14 0.41 11.99
CA VAL A 265 -16.43 0.09 13.38
C VAL A 265 -17.61 -0.87 13.41
N TYR A 266 -17.42 -2.03 13.99
CA TYR A 266 -18.48 -3.03 14.12
C TYR A 266 -19.21 -2.93 15.45
N GLY A 267 -20.53 -3.19 15.42
CA GLY A 267 -21.37 -3.05 16.60
C GLY A 267 -21.41 -1.62 17.15
N HIS A 268 -21.12 -0.61 16.31
CA HIS A 268 -21.04 0.80 16.71
C HIS A 268 -20.12 1.02 17.93
N GLY A 269 -19.06 0.22 18.03
CA GLY A 269 -18.09 0.29 19.12
C GLY A 269 -18.61 -0.16 20.50
N ALA A 270 -19.77 -0.83 20.59
CA ALA A 270 -20.32 -1.28 21.87
C ALA A 270 -19.38 -2.20 22.67
N ALA A 271 -18.50 -2.94 21.96
CA ALA A 271 -17.44 -3.75 22.56
C ALA A 271 -16.10 -3.00 22.72
N GLY A 272 -16.06 -1.72 22.42
CA GLY A 272 -14.87 -0.89 22.40
C GLY A 272 -14.45 -0.52 20.98
N ILE A 273 -13.35 0.24 20.88
CA ILE A 273 -12.72 0.62 19.61
C ILE A 273 -11.28 0.11 19.58
N ILE A 274 -10.72 -0.03 18.40
CA ILE A 274 -9.32 -0.39 18.21
C ILE A 274 -8.42 0.57 18.99
N HIS A 275 -7.40 0.05 19.68
CA HIS A 275 -6.51 0.88 20.48
C HIS A 275 -5.11 0.29 20.65
N ASP A 276 -4.17 1.10 21.10
CA ASP A 276 -2.77 0.71 21.32
C ASP A 276 -2.13 0.16 20.04
N VAL A 277 -2.19 0.95 18.98
CA VAL A 277 -1.61 0.61 17.67
C VAL A 277 -0.34 1.43 17.45
N TYR A 278 0.75 0.73 17.13
CA TYR A 278 2.07 1.32 16.94
C TYR A 278 2.57 1.01 15.53
N PHE A 279 2.62 2.03 14.68
CA PHE A 279 3.23 1.98 13.37
C PHE A 279 4.50 2.83 13.39
N THR A 280 5.65 2.19 13.65
CA THR A 280 6.89 2.90 13.99
C THR A 280 8.07 2.48 13.13
N ASN A 281 8.95 3.44 12.81
CA ASN A 281 10.22 3.22 12.09
C ASN A 281 10.10 2.50 10.73
N ASN A 282 8.91 2.42 10.14
CA ASN A 282 8.70 1.73 8.89
C ASN A 282 9.11 2.58 7.68
N THR A 283 9.37 1.91 6.57
CA THR A 283 9.65 2.55 5.28
C THR A 283 8.59 2.14 4.26
N VAL A 284 7.90 3.11 3.66
CA VAL A 284 6.88 2.92 2.63
C VAL A 284 7.37 3.58 1.35
N VAL A 285 7.57 2.81 0.29
CA VAL A 285 8.13 3.29 -0.99
C VAL A 285 7.11 3.12 -2.10
N ASP A 286 6.80 4.18 -2.81
CA ASP A 286 5.85 4.21 -3.92
C ASP A 286 4.51 3.52 -3.59
N PRO A 287 3.78 3.94 -2.54
CA PRO A 287 2.45 3.43 -2.27
C PRO A 287 1.51 3.73 -3.45
N LYS A 288 0.46 2.94 -3.60
CA LYS A 288 -0.54 3.14 -4.65
C LYS A 288 -1.08 4.57 -4.59
N PRO A 289 -1.11 5.31 -5.71
CA PRO A 289 -1.74 6.62 -5.76
C PRO A 289 -3.25 6.50 -5.51
N LEU A 290 -3.73 7.18 -4.49
CA LEU A 290 -5.14 7.19 -4.10
C LEU A 290 -5.83 8.38 -4.73
N LEU A 291 -6.89 8.15 -5.50
CA LEU A 291 -7.53 9.16 -6.35
C LEU A 291 -8.82 9.71 -5.76
N SER A 292 -9.40 9.04 -4.76
CA SER A 292 -10.66 9.41 -4.14
C SER A 292 -10.46 10.16 -2.81
N ASN A 293 -11.44 10.96 -2.44
CA ASN A 293 -11.52 11.56 -1.11
C ASN A 293 -11.83 10.48 -0.07
N GLY A 294 -11.32 10.63 1.13
CA GLY A 294 -11.59 9.70 2.24
C GLY A 294 -10.81 8.39 2.19
N VAL A 295 -9.85 8.27 1.27
CA VAL A 295 -8.89 7.18 1.24
C VAL A 295 -7.48 7.71 1.46
N ALA A 296 -6.67 6.93 2.17
CA ALA A 296 -5.30 7.29 2.48
C ALA A 296 -4.40 6.05 2.48
N THR A 297 -3.09 6.28 2.43
CA THR A 297 -2.10 5.21 2.56
C THR A 297 -2.21 4.51 3.91
N ILE A 298 -2.45 5.28 4.97
CA ILE A 298 -2.83 4.78 6.31
C ILE A 298 -4.21 5.33 6.65
N HIS A 299 -5.12 4.46 7.03
CA HIS A 299 -6.51 4.83 7.27
C HIS A 299 -7.08 4.11 8.50
N PHE A 300 -7.61 4.89 9.44
CA PHE A 300 -8.29 4.36 10.63
C PHE A 300 -9.60 5.08 10.89
N LYS A 301 -10.61 4.31 11.29
CA LYS A 301 -11.85 4.80 11.88
C LYS A 301 -11.89 4.45 13.37
N CYS A 302 -12.24 5.40 14.23
CA CYS A 302 -12.40 5.21 15.67
C CYS A 302 -11.25 4.43 16.34
N VAL A 303 -10.01 4.88 16.17
CA VAL A 303 -8.85 4.35 16.87
C VAL A 303 -8.43 5.28 18.01
N SER A 304 -7.93 4.72 19.11
CA SER A 304 -7.30 5.48 20.20
C SER A 304 -5.92 4.92 20.55
N ASN A 305 -5.09 5.69 21.23
CA ASN A 305 -3.71 5.31 21.53
C ASN A 305 -3.01 4.84 20.24
N LEU A 306 -2.87 5.75 19.27
CA LEU A 306 -2.25 5.48 17.99
C LEU A 306 -0.92 6.21 17.90
N TRP A 307 0.13 5.50 17.47
CA TRP A 307 1.45 6.09 17.18
C TRP A 307 1.86 5.77 15.74
N ILE A 308 1.95 6.81 14.92
CA ILE A 308 2.57 6.78 13.58
C ILE A 308 3.84 7.61 13.69
N THR A 309 4.96 6.97 14.05
CA THR A 309 6.16 7.70 14.51
C THR A 309 7.43 7.19 13.85
N GLY A 310 8.29 8.12 13.41
CA GLY A 310 9.61 7.79 12.88
C GLY A 310 9.60 7.12 11.50
N ASN A 311 8.47 7.13 10.79
CA ASN A 311 8.35 6.45 9.52
C ASN A 311 8.90 7.27 8.36
N LYS A 312 9.24 6.58 7.27
CA LYS A 312 9.71 7.15 6.00
C LYS A 312 8.74 6.83 4.89
N PHE A 313 8.13 7.86 4.31
CA PHE A 313 7.28 7.77 3.13
C PHE A 313 8.04 8.33 1.93
N ILE A 314 8.25 7.55 0.88
CA ILE A 314 9.12 7.89 -0.24
C ILE A 314 8.41 7.61 -1.56
N ASN A 315 8.31 8.61 -2.44
CA ASN A 315 7.89 8.41 -3.82
C ASN A 315 9.11 8.50 -4.75
N GLN A 316 9.44 7.39 -5.40
CA GLN A 316 10.51 7.33 -6.41
C GLN A 316 9.95 7.45 -7.83
N HIS A 317 8.78 6.85 -8.09
CA HIS A 317 8.22 6.69 -9.43
C HIS A 317 6.82 7.28 -9.58
N VAL A 318 6.12 7.51 -8.49
CA VAL A 318 4.71 7.90 -8.50
C VAL A 318 4.53 9.21 -7.74
N LEU A 319 3.84 10.14 -8.37
CA LEU A 319 3.31 11.30 -7.66
C LEU A 319 2.06 10.86 -6.92
N GLY A 320 2.11 10.88 -5.59
CA GLY A 320 0.98 10.55 -4.74
C GLY A 320 -0.19 11.50 -4.98
N SER A 321 -1.39 11.00 -4.76
CA SER A 321 -2.63 11.75 -4.79
C SER A 321 -3.49 11.38 -3.58
N GLY A 322 -4.39 12.26 -3.16
CA GLY A 322 -5.17 12.08 -1.94
C GLY A 322 -4.39 12.47 -0.68
N THR A 323 -4.69 11.81 0.41
CA THR A 323 -4.10 12.00 1.74
C THR A 323 -3.20 10.81 2.09
N TYR A 324 -2.17 11.00 2.90
CA TYR A 324 -1.30 9.88 3.32
C TYR A 324 -1.76 9.24 4.62
N ILE A 325 -2.25 10.04 5.55
CA ILE A 325 -2.77 9.55 6.84
C ILE A 325 -4.16 10.14 7.04
N TYR A 326 -5.17 9.29 7.14
CA TYR A 326 -6.56 9.68 7.36
C TYR A 326 -7.09 9.04 8.64
N LEU A 327 -7.43 9.87 9.60
CA LEU A 327 -7.97 9.47 10.89
C LEU A 327 -9.40 10.02 11.00
N TYR A 328 -10.36 9.14 11.07
CA TYR A 328 -11.78 9.48 11.03
C TYR A 328 -12.52 8.99 12.26
N ASN A 329 -13.05 9.88 13.07
CA ASN A 329 -13.99 9.53 14.12
C ASN A 329 -15.38 9.32 13.50
N SER A 330 -15.70 8.09 13.14
CA SER A 330 -16.96 7.75 12.47
C SER A 330 -18.13 7.54 13.43
N GLU A 331 -17.85 7.33 14.72
CA GLU A 331 -18.86 7.01 15.74
C GLU A 331 -19.08 8.21 16.69
N PRO A 332 -20.26 8.82 16.69
CA PRO A 332 -20.54 10.01 17.53
C PRO A 332 -20.38 9.75 19.03
N ASP A 333 -20.66 8.54 19.48
CA ASP A 333 -20.62 8.17 20.90
C ASP A 333 -19.20 7.88 21.40
N TYR A 334 -18.22 7.76 20.50
CA TYR A 334 -16.83 7.45 20.84
C TYR A 334 -15.92 8.60 20.48
N LYS A 335 -15.03 8.94 21.39
CA LYS A 335 -14.03 9.97 21.19
C LYS A 335 -12.67 9.35 20.96
N MET A 336 -12.14 9.49 19.75
CA MET A 336 -10.76 9.14 19.47
C MET A 336 -9.83 9.98 20.33
N SER A 337 -8.83 9.35 20.94
CA SER A 337 -7.91 10.03 21.85
C SER A 337 -6.49 9.50 21.75
N ASN A 338 -5.52 10.34 22.14
CA ASN A 338 -4.09 10.02 22.15
C ASN A 338 -3.58 9.56 20.79
N LEU A 339 -3.68 10.45 19.81
CA LEU A 339 -3.27 10.22 18.42
C LEU A 339 -1.95 10.92 18.15
N ASN A 340 -0.93 10.17 17.81
CA ASN A 340 0.43 10.67 17.66
C ASN A 340 0.95 10.44 16.24
N VAL A 341 1.22 11.50 15.50
CA VAL A 341 1.86 11.48 14.18
C VAL A 341 3.13 12.34 14.28
N THR A 342 4.26 11.70 14.60
CA THR A 342 5.46 12.43 14.97
C THR A 342 6.71 11.92 14.28
N ASP A 343 7.66 12.83 14.04
CA ASP A 343 9.01 12.49 13.57
C ASP A 343 9.07 11.73 12.24
N ASN A 344 8.00 11.79 11.43
CA ASN A 344 7.96 11.12 10.13
C ASN A 344 8.66 11.98 9.06
N THR A 345 9.22 11.31 8.07
CA THR A 345 9.79 11.95 6.88
C THR A 345 9.00 11.56 5.64
N PHE A 346 8.73 12.55 4.80
CA PHE A 346 8.02 12.41 3.54
C PHE A 346 8.92 12.94 2.42
N THR A 347 9.37 12.06 1.55
CA THR A 347 10.28 12.43 0.46
C THR A 347 9.59 12.27 -0.88
N ASN A 348 9.53 13.36 -1.65
CA ASN A 348 8.86 13.43 -2.95
C ASN A 348 7.40 12.95 -2.93
N VAL A 349 6.77 13.01 -1.78
CA VAL A 349 5.38 12.66 -1.54
C VAL A 349 4.53 13.90 -1.79
N ASN A 350 3.64 13.84 -2.77
CA ASN A 350 2.87 14.97 -3.26
C ASN A 350 1.36 14.68 -3.19
N PRO A 351 0.73 14.82 -2.01
CA PRO A 351 -0.71 14.67 -1.92
C PRO A 351 -1.42 15.78 -2.70
N THR A 352 -2.61 15.49 -3.19
CA THR A 352 -3.43 16.51 -3.87
C THR A 352 -4.03 17.52 -2.90
N LYS A 353 -4.16 17.12 -1.64
CA LYS A 353 -4.71 17.93 -0.56
C LYS A 353 -3.68 18.13 0.55
N GLN A 354 -3.77 17.40 1.63
CA GLN A 354 -2.95 17.47 2.82
C GLN A 354 -2.24 16.13 3.08
N TYR A 355 -1.20 16.14 3.91
CA TYR A 355 -0.51 14.91 4.29
C TYR A 355 -1.29 14.12 5.34
N VAL A 356 -1.88 14.82 6.31
CA VAL A 356 -2.70 14.25 7.38
C VAL A 356 -4.07 14.90 7.35
N TYR A 357 -5.13 14.09 7.36
CA TYR A 357 -6.49 14.58 7.47
C TYR A 357 -7.17 13.99 8.71
N LEU A 358 -7.69 14.88 9.54
CA LEU A 358 -8.45 14.54 10.74
C LEU A 358 -9.92 14.82 10.45
N ASP A 359 -10.76 13.80 10.55
CA ASP A 359 -12.17 13.88 10.22
C ASP A 359 -13.03 13.39 11.38
N THR A 360 -14.23 13.93 11.52
CA THR A 360 -15.19 13.49 12.51
C THR A 360 -16.61 13.57 11.96
N ALA A 361 -17.42 12.57 12.26
CA ALA A 361 -18.85 12.58 11.94
C ALA A 361 -19.63 13.58 12.82
N ASP A 362 -19.11 13.92 14.01
CA ASP A 362 -19.70 14.88 14.92
C ASP A 362 -18.67 15.93 15.37
N ALA A 363 -18.81 17.15 14.85
CA ALA A 363 -17.93 18.27 15.18
C ALA A 363 -18.04 18.72 16.66
N THR A 364 -19.07 18.33 17.38
CA THR A 364 -19.22 18.62 18.81
C THR A 364 -18.48 17.62 19.71
N ASN A 365 -18.08 16.47 19.13
CA ASN A 365 -17.28 15.44 19.79
C ASN A 365 -15.98 15.14 19.02
N PRO A 366 -15.09 16.12 18.84
CA PRO A 366 -13.88 15.94 18.08
C PRO A 366 -12.88 15.06 18.83
N MET A 367 -11.84 14.64 18.11
CA MET A 367 -10.68 13.95 18.67
C MET A 367 -10.00 14.77 19.77
N THR A 368 -9.32 14.11 20.68
CA THR A 368 -8.55 14.77 21.76
C THR A 368 -7.18 14.14 21.97
N GLY A 369 -6.26 14.84 22.59
CA GLY A 369 -4.89 14.34 22.78
C GLY A 369 -4.16 14.10 21.44
N VAL A 370 -4.39 14.94 20.45
CA VAL A 370 -3.77 14.85 19.14
C VAL A 370 -2.43 15.55 19.16
N THR A 371 -1.37 14.81 18.84
CA THR A 371 0.01 15.32 18.69
C THR A 371 0.50 15.07 17.28
N ILE A 372 0.68 16.15 16.50
CA ILE A 372 1.23 16.08 15.15
C ILE A 372 2.43 17.01 15.08
N GLN A 373 3.63 16.44 15.27
CA GLN A 373 4.83 17.25 15.48
C GLN A 373 6.07 16.69 14.78
N ASN A 374 7.01 17.58 14.47
CA ASN A 374 8.36 17.27 13.97
C ASN A 374 8.36 16.48 12.65
N ASN A 375 7.28 16.49 11.88
CA ASN A 375 7.25 15.81 10.61
C ASN A 375 7.93 16.68 9.53
N ASN A 376 8.77 16.05 8.72
CA ASN A 376 9.56 16.74 7.70
C ASN A 376 9.18 16.27 6.30
N VAL A 377 8.80 17.19 5.44
CA VAL A 377 8.47 16.95 4.04
C VAL A 377 9.51 17.61 3.14
N THR A 378 10.02 16.85 2.17
CA THR A 378 10.78 17.37 1.03
C THR A 378 10.05 16.99 -0.26
N THR A 379 9.58 18.00 -1.00
CA THR A 379 8.71 17.79 -2.17
C THR A 379 9.02 18.76 -3.29
N GLN A 380 8.62 18.43 -4.51
CA GLN A 380 8.68 19.34 -5.67
C GLN A 380 7.38 20.15 -5.83
N ARG A 381 6.34 19.81 -5.09
CA ARG A 381 5.02 20.45 -5.21
C ARG A 381 4.90 21.60 -4.21
N GLN A 382 4.48 22.75 -4.71
CA GLN A 382 4.16 23.91 -3.89
C GLN A 382 2.68 23.87 -3.47
N GLY A 383 2.38 24.32 -2.26
CA GLY A 383 1.03 24.67 -1.83
C GLY A 383 0.22 23.59 -1.10
N SER A 384 0.82 22.49 -0.67
CA SER A 384 0.12 21.53 0.21
C SER A 384 0.22 21.94 1.67
N THR A 385 -0.89 21.83 2.42
CA THR A 385 -0.87 21.92 3.88
C THR A 385 -0.46 20.58 4.48
N PHE A 386 0.20 20.60 5.65
CA PHE A 386 0.60 19.35 6.29
C PHE A 386 -0.59 18.63 6.90
N VAL A 387 -1.42 19.33 7.66
CA VAL A 387 -2.60 18.78 8.33
C VAL A 387 -3.82 19.68 8.10
N GLU A 388 -4.95 19.04 7.85
CA GLU A 388 -6.29 19.65 7.80
C GLU A 388 -7.28 18.80 8.57
N GLY A 389 -8.45 19.37 8.90
CA GLY A 389 -9.55 18.65 9.51
C GLY A 389 -10.87 19.36 9.25
N ASN A 390 -11.98 18.64 9.44
CA ASN A 390 -13.33 19.21 9.34
C ASN A 390 -13.81 19.87 10.67
N PHE A 391 -12.91 20.00 11.64
CA PHE A 391 -13.16 20.66 12.92
C PHE A 391 -11.95 21.52 13.32
N PRO A 392 -12.07 22.45 14.32
CA PRO A 392 -10.96 23.30 14.72
C PRO A 392 -9.76 22.52 15.25
N LEU A 393 -8.60 22.71 14.65
CA LEU A 393 -7.34 22.05 15.02
C LEU A 393 -6.52 22.85 16.05
N THR A 394 -7.19 23.69 16.84
CA THR A 394 -6.61 24.53 17.89
C THR A 394 -7.34 24.32 19.20
N GLY A 395 -6.67 24.63 20.32
CA GLY A 395 -7.24 24.55 21.66
C GLY A 395 -6.74 23.37 22.47
N SER A 396 -7.44 23.09 23.57
CA SER A 396 -7.04 22.04 24.51
C SER A 396 -7.08 20.66 23.86
N GLY A 397 -6.00 19.91 23.97
CA GLY A 397 -5.89 18.56 23.42
C GLY A 397 -5.38 18.50 21.97
N MET A 398 -5.04 19.62 21.33
CA MET A 398 -4.41 19.69 20.02
C MET A 398 -3.01 20.25 20.12
N SER A 399 -2.00 19.47 19.74
CA SER A 399 -0.59 19.86 19.74
C SER A 399 0.02 19.68 18.34
N ILE A 400 -0.23 20.66 17.47
CA ILE A 400 0.20 20.64 16.08
C ILE A 400 1.29 21.70 15.89
N SER A 401 2.54 21.25 15.76
CA SER A 401 3.66 22.18 15.65
C SER A 401 4.89 21.54 15.04
N LYS A 402 5.85 22.38 14.61
CA LYS A 402 7.18 21.97 14.11
C LYS A 402 7.12 21.03 12.89
N ASN A 403 6.00 20.98 12.18
CA ASN A 403 5.91 20.28 10.90
C ASN A 403 6.47 21.19 9.80
N LYS A 404 7.36 20.66 8.98
CA LYS A 404 8.07 21.45 7.98
C LYS A 404 7.87 20.90 6.59
N ILE A 405 7.41 21.72 5.66
CA ILE A 405 7.38 21.41 4.23
C ILE A 405 8.48 22.21 3.53
N THR A 406 9.41 21.50 2.91
CA THR A 406 10.48 22.09 2.10
C THR A 406 10.19 21.78 0.63
N VAL A 407 9.98 22.82 -0.16
CA VAL A 407 9.79 22.72 -1.61
C VAL A 407 11.12 22.96 -2.31
N GLY A 408 11.54 22.01 -3.12
CA GLY A 408 12.81 22.09 -3.81
C GLY A 408 13.11 20.86 -4.68
N LYS A 409 14.31 20.84 -5.24
CA LYS A 409 14.76 19.68 -6.04
C LYS A 409 14.99 18.50 -5.10
N VAL A 410 14.18 17.45 -5.25
CA VAL A 410 14.39 16.21 -4.50
C VAL A 410 15.57 15.45 -5.09
N VAL A 411 16.53 15.12 -4.24
CA VAL A 411 17.61 14.19 -4.61
C VAL A 411 17.02 12.79 -4.64
N SER A 412 17.26 12.05 -5.72
CA SER A 412 16.83 10.65 -5.82
C SER A 412 17.40 9.85 -4.64
N THR A 413 16.52 9.34 -3.80
CA THR A 413 16.89 8.42 -2.73
C THR A 413 16.68 7.00 -3.23
N SER A 414 17.76 6.25 -3.41
CA SER A 414 17.64 4.81 -3.65
C SER A 414 17.44 4.11 -2.31
N VAL A 415 16.33 3.40 -2.17
CA VAL A 415 16.14 2.47 -1.05
C VAL A 415 16.60 1.10 -1.50
N THR A 416 17.68 0.63 -0.90
CA THR A 416 18.14 -0.74 -1.10
C THR A 416 17.41 -1.61 -0.09
N SER A 417 16.62 -2.58 -0.54
CA SER A 417 16.04 -3.57 0.36
C SER A 417 17.17 -4.35 1.01
N GLN A 418 17.11 -4.56 2.31
CA GLN A 418 18.09 -5.38 3.03
C GLN A 418 18.00 -6.87 2.69
N GLN A 419 16.98 -7.28 1.95
CA GLN A 419 16.83 -8.64 1.44
C GLN A 419 16.77 -8.61 -0.09
N THR A 420 17.85 -9.04 -0.72
CA THR A 420 17.84 -9.32 -2.15
C THR A 420 17.09 -10.62 -2.36
N ILE A 421 15.87 -10.55 -2.91
CA ILE A 421 15.17 -11.72 -3.42
C ILE A 421 15.92 -12.12 -4.69
N THR A 422 16.82 -13.08 -4.57
CA THR A 422 17.49 -13.67 -5.75
C THR A 422 16.50 -14.60 -6.42
N ASP A 423 16.04 -14.18 -7.58
CA ASP A 423 15.30 -15.00 -8.52
C ASP A 423 16.23 -16.14 -9.00
N THR A 424 16.08 -17.32 -8.42
CA THR A 424 16.81 -18.52 -8.87
C THR A 424 16.01 -19.19 -9.98
N THR A 425 16.21 -18.73 -11.20
CA THR A 425 15.99 -19.57 -12.37
C THR A 425 17.04 -20.68 -12.33
N VAL A 426 16.60 -21.90 -12.04
CA VAL A 426 17.43 -23.10 -12.13
C VAL A 426 17.63 -23.40 -13.61
N ASP A 427 18.79 -23.05 -14.14
CA ASP A 427 19.25 -23.56 -15.43
C ASP A 427 20.17 -24.75 -15.16
N ASN A 428 19.61 -25.96 -15.36
CA ASN A 428 20.36 -27.20 -15.30
C ASN A 428 21.00 -27.48 -16.65
N THR A 429 22.24 -27.03 -16.86
CA THR A 429 23.11 -27.73 -17.81
C THR A 429 24.55 -27.64 -17.30
N ALA A 430 25.00 -28.76 -16.78
CA ALA A 430 26.41 -29.01 -16.55
C ALA A 430 27.08 -29.38 -17.87
N SER A 431 28.13 -28.67 -18.25
CA SER A 431 29.25 -29.29 -18.98
C SER A 431 30.53 -28.48 -18.82
N ASN A 432 31.57 -29.18 -18.41
CA ASN A 432 32.94 -28.75 -18.32
C ASN A 432 33.52 -28.36 -19.67
N SER A 433 34.29 -27.28 -19.75
CA SER A 433 35.59 -27.32 -20.38
C SER A 433 36.38 -26.01 -20.19
N SER A 434 37.65 -26.20 -20.07
CA SER A 434 38.76 -25.31 -19.75
C SER A 434 39.08 -24.21 -20.78
N LYS A 435 39.61 -23.11 -20.25
CA LYS A 435 40.41 -21.97 -20.76
C LYS A 435 41.10 -22.12 -22.14
N PRO A 436 41.48 -21.00 -22.83
CA PRO A 436 42.36 -19.96 -22.28
C PRO A 436 42.05 -18.49 -22.71
N LYS A 437 42.73 -17.61 -22.01
CA LYS A 437 42.78 -16.15 -22.14
C LYS A 437 43.60 -15.70 -23.34
N PRO A 438 43.24 -14.64 -24.08
CA PRO A 438 44.20 -13.85 -24.85
C PRO A 438 44.33 -12.41 -24.29
N LYS A 439 45.55 -11.93 -24.47
CA LYS A 439 46.17 -10.68 -24.08
C LYS A 439 45.67 -9.49 -24.92
N PRO A 440 45.78 -8.25 -24.43
CA PRO A 440 45.14 -7.09 -25.01
C PRO A 440 45.87 -6.49 -26.20
N THR A 441 45.12 -6.03 -27.20
CA THR A 441 45.66 -5.21 -28.28
C THR A 441 44.91 -3.89 -28.37
N THR A 442 45.68 -2.85 -28.19
CA THR A 442 45.59 -1.46 -28.67
C THR A 442 44.25 -0.73 -28.69
N SER A 443 44.21 0.28 -27.84
CA SER A 443 43.27 1.37 -27.75
C SER A 443 42.97 2.07 -29.08
N GLN A 444 41.72 1.96 -29.53
CA GLN A 444 41.10 3.03 -30.28
C GLN A 444 40.22 3.84 -29.35
N LYS A 445 40.54 5.13 -29.19
CA LYS A 445 39.69 6.12 -28.50
C LYS A 445 38.34 6.19 -29.21
N LEU A 446 37.38 5.41 -28.76
CA LEU A 446 35.98 5.65 -29.04
C LEU A 446 35.58 6.94 -28.32
N LYS A 447 35.36 8.00 -29.10
CA LYS A 447 34.71 9.22 -28.63
C LYS A 447 33.50 8.80 -27.81
N LYS A 448 33.50 9.13 -26.51
CA LYS A 448 32.32 9.03 -25.62
C LYS A 448 31.18 9.76 -26.30
N ARG A 449 30.32 9.04 -26.98
CA ARG A 449 29.04 9.56 -27.45
C ARG A 449 28.20 9.81 -26.18
N LYS A 450 27.97 11.10 -25.91
CA LYS A 450 27.16 11.57 -24.81
C LYS A 450 25.87 10.76 -24.76
N GLN A 451 25.58 10.13 -23.62
CA GLN A 451 24.35 9.36 -23.42
C GLN A 451 23.19 10.34 -23.39
N THR A 452 22.47 10.45 -24.49
CA THR A 452 21.58 11.57 -24.78
C THR A 452 20.11 11.24 -24.65
N ASN A 453 19.70 10.16 -23.99
CA ASN A 453 18.26 9.91 -23.88
C ASN A 453 17.88 9.41 -22.50
N LYS A 454 17.62 10.32 -21.58
CA LYS A 454 16.75 10.07 -20.44
C LYS A 454 15.31 10.23 -20.93
N SER A 455 14.61 9.12 -21.21
CA SER A 455 13.17 9.17 -21.44
C SER A 455 12.47 8.91 -20.11
N GLU A 456 11.70 9.87 -19.61
CA GLU A 456 10.72 9.63 -18.56
C GLU A 456 9.42 9.22 -19.22
N ALA A 457 8.96 7.99 -18.94
CA ALA A 457 7.65 7.53 -19.39
C ALA A 457 6.73 7.38 -18.18
N TYR A 458 5.52 7.87 -18.26
CA TYR A 458 4.51 7.67 -17.24
C TYR A 458 3.13 7.42 -17.85
N VAL A 459 2.32 6.65 -17.14
CA VAL A 459 0.92 6.44 -17.48
C VAL A 459 0.13 7.63 -16.93
N SER A 460 -0.69 8.29 -17.73
CA SER A 460 -1.57 9.33 -17.23
C SER A 460 -2.56 8.70 -16.23
N GLY A 461 -2.88 9.42 -15.13
CA GLY A 461 -3.79 8.95 -14.07
C GLY A 461 -5.22 8.59 -14.52
N LEU A 462 -5.58 8.83 -15.76
CA LEU A 462 -6.81 8.41 -16.43
C LEU A 462 -6.57 7.16 -17.28
N ASN A 463 -5.85 6.18 -16.91
CA ASN A 463 -5.54 4.93 -17.62
C ASN A 463 -5.51 5.01 -19.16
N THR A 464 -6.34 5.87 -19.78
CA THR A 464 -6.35 6.16 -21.20
C THR A 464 -6.97 7.54 -21.42
N GLN A 465 -6.21 8.48 -21.94
CA GLN A 465 -6.68 9.81 -22.33
C GLN A 465 -6.99 9.84 -23.83
N HIS A 466 -8.07 10.52 -24.19
CA HIS A 466 -8.32 10.84 -25.58
C HIS A 466 -7.51 12.05 -26.06
N ALA A 467 -7.11 11.98 -27.32
CA ALA A 467 -6.62 13.11 -28.09
C ALA A 467 -7.16 13.03 -29.51
N GLN A 468 -7.12 14.14 -30.23
CA GLN A 468 -7.32 14.15 -31.67
C GLN A 468 -5.97 14.23 -32.38
N LEU A 469 -5.91 13.69 -33.59
CA LEU A 469 -4.78 13.94 -34.48
C LEU A 469 -4.86 15.38 -34.97
N ALA A 470 -3.82 16.16 -34.75
CA ALA A 470 -3.70 17.54 -35.20
C ALA A 470 -3.84 17.64 -36.73
N SER A 471 -4.18 18.79 -37.25
CA SER A 471 -4.35 19.00 -38.71
C SER A 471 -3.11 18.57 -39.53
N ASN A 472 -1.93 18.75 -38.95
CA ASN A 472 -0.63 18.42 -39.54
C ASN A 472 -0.08 17.04 -39.15
N TYR A 473 -0.87 16.15 -38.54
CA TYR A 473 -0.40 14.88 -38.00
C TYR A 473 0.40 14.02 -38.99
N LYS A 474 0.10 14.08 -40.27
CA LYS A 474 0.78 13.32 -41.34
C LYS A 474 2.24 13.73 -41.53
N THR A 475 2.64 14.91 -41.05
CA THR A 475 4.05 15.32 -41.07
C THR A 475 4.89 14.57 -40.03
N TYR A 476 4.25 13.91 -39.07
CA TYR A 476 4.86 13.09 -38.04
C TYR A 476 4.76 11.60 -38.40
N SER A 477 5.76 10.83 -38.03
CA SER A 477 5.76 9.38 -38.25
C SER A 477 5.35 8.64 -36.99
N LEU A 478 4.74 7.47 -37.19
CA LEU A 478 4.44 6.50 -36.14
C LEU A 478 5.64 5.56 -35.93
N TYR A 479 5.90 5.21 -34.68
CA TYR A 479 7.00 4.32 -34.33
C TYR A 479 6.57 3.27 -33.30
N ASN A 480 7.25 2.12 -33.25
CA ASN A 480 7.08 1.13 -32.19
C ASN A 480 7.66 1.62 -30.84
N HIS A 481 8.70 2.49 -30.88
CA HIS A 481 9.37 3.07 -29.71
C HIS A 481 9.74 4.53 -29.96
N ILE A 482 10.15 5.24 -28.90
CA ILE A 482 10.66 6.61 -28.98
C ILE A 482 11.94 6.62 -29.80
N ARG A 483 12.00 7.46 -30.81
CA ARG A 483 13.17 7.60 -31.66
C ARG A 483 14.37 8.11 -30.86
N GLY A 484 15.52 7.44 -31.03
CA GLY A 484 16.79 7.81 -30.38
C GLY A 484 17.20 6.89 -29.23
N HIS A 485 16.39 5.91 -28.85
CA HIS A 485 16.78 4.94 -27.84
C HIS A 485 17.75 3.90 -28.40
N LYS A 486 18.94 3.75 -27.76
CA LYS A 486 20.05 2.95 -28.33
C LYS A 486 19.79 1.44 -28.42
N ASN A 487 18.96 0.92 -27.54
CA ASN A 487 18.79 -0.53 -27.34
C ASN A 487 17.53 -1.09 -28.02
N TRP A 488 16.81 -0.28 -28.79
CA TRP A 488 15.56 -0.69 -29.39
C TRP A 488 15.65 -0.66 -30.91
N ASN A 489 15.21 -1.73 -31.55
CA ASN A 489 15.01 -1.73 -33.00
C ASN A 489 13.78 -0.87 -33.32
N ILE A 490 14.00 0.36 -33.76
CA ILE A 490 12.95 1.35 -33.99
C ILE A 490 12.42 1.20 -35.41
N MET A 491 11.18 0.72 -35.49
CA MET A 491 10.44 0.61 -36.76
C MET A 491 9.55 1.83 -36.95
N LYS A 492 9.55 2.36 -38.16
CA LYS A 492 8.62 3.36 -38.62
C LYS A 492 7.41 2.70 -39.27
N TYR A 493 6.22 3.23 -39.00
CA TYR A 493 4.98 2.78 -39.61
C TYR A 493 4.35 3.90 -40.44
N ASP A 494 3.70 3.52 -41.52
CA ASP A 494 2.95 4.46 -42.35
C ASP A 494 1.55 4.69 -41.81
N TRP A 495 1.04 5.88 -42.05
CA TRP A 495 -0.32 6.24 -41.72
C TRP A 495 -1.31 5.47 -42.59
N LYS A 496 -2.15 4.64 -41.96
CA LYS A 496 -3.30 4.05 -42.63
C LYS A 496 -4.39 5.12 -42.79
N SER A 497 -5.25 4.93 -43.78
CA SER A 497 -6.45 5.78 -43.91
C SER A 497 -7.32 5.63 -42.66
N LEU A 498 -7.51 6.71 -41.92
CA LEU A 498 -8.26 6.72 -40.68
C LEU A 498 -9.62 7.38 -40.91
N LYS A 499 -10.70 6.65 -40.61
CA LYS A 499 -12.06 7.19 -40.60
C LYS A 499 -12.29 8.18 -39.44
N ASN A 500 -11.52 8.03 -38.35
CA ASN A 500 -11.63 8.86 -37.16
C ASN A 500 -10.25 9.38 -36.76
N LYS A 501 -10.14 10.67 -36.52
CA LYS A 501 -8.89 11.29 -36.04
C LYS A 501 -8.65 11.17 -34.54
N ARG A 502 -9.61 10.60 -33.79
CA ARG A 502 -9.50 10.40 -32.34
C ARG A 502 -8.60 9.22 -32.03
N VAL A 503 -7.71 9.40 -31.08
CA VAL A 503 -6.79 8.37 -30.59
C VAL A 503 -6.81 8.27 -29.07
N TYR A 504 -6.37 7.14 -28.56
CA TYR A 504 -6.23 6.88 -27.13
C TYR A 504 -4.76 6.99 -26.75
N VAL A 505 -4.46 7.83 -25.78
CA VAL A 505 -3.11 8.03 -25.25
C VAL A 505 -3.01 7.32 -23.90
N ASP A 506 -2.14 6.34 -23.78
CA ASP A 506 -1.94 5.58 -22.55
C ASP A 506 -0.59 5.85 -21.87
N MET A 507 0.33 6.50 -22.57
CA MET A 507 1.64 6.82 -22.01
C MET A 507 2.23 8.06 -22.66
N ARG A 508 3.03 8.81 -21.93
CA ARG A 508 3.85 9.89 -22.46
C ARG A 508 5.27 9.80 -21.98
N ALA A 509 6.18 10.35 -22.75
CA ALA A 509 7.60 10.39 -22.43
C ALA A 509 8.25 11.69 -22.89
N THR A 510 9.28 12.10 -22.19
CA THR A 510 10.18 13.18 -22.61
C THR A 510 11.54 12.58 -22.91
N ALA A 511 12.05 12.88 -24.10
CA ALA A 511 13.36 12.44 -24.57
C ALA A 511 14.11 13.64 -25.18
N ASP A 512 15.39 13.50 -25.49
CA ASP A 512 16.16 14.56 -26.20
C ASP A 512 15.54 14.93 -27.54
N THR A 513 14.82 14.00 -28.13
CA THR A 513 14.05 14.23 -29.36
C THR A 513 12.73 14.95 -29.12
N GLY A 514 12.39 15.31 -27.86
CA GLY A 514 11.21 16.06 -27.44
C GLY A 514 10.16 15.18 -26.75
N LYS A 515 8.92 15.73 -26.62
CA LYS A 515 7.80 15.04 -25.99
C LYS A 515 7.16 14.03 -26.93
N TRP A 516 6.86 12.85 -26.42
CA TRP A 516 6.27 11.73 -27.12
C TRP A 516 5.06 11.19 -26.39
N TYR A 517 4.08 10.68 -27.17
CA TYR A 517 2.91 9.99 -26.64
C TYR A 517 2.76 8.62 -27.27
N ARG A 518 2.35 7.63 -26.45
CA ARG A 518 1.98 6.32 -26.96
C ARG A 518 0.49 6.28 -27.21
N ILE A 519 0.11 5.98 -28.44
CA ILE A 519 -1.28 6.03 -28.89
C ILE A 519 -1.78 4.66 -29.37
N ARG A 520 -3.09 4.51 -29.31
CA ARG A 520 -3.87 3.42 -29.90
C ARG A 520 -5.01 4.00 -30.72
N PHE A 521 -5.40 3.33 -31.77
CA PHE A 521 -6.52 3.77 -32.62
C PHE A 521 -7.88 3.24 -32.15
N SER A 522 -7.93 2.34 -31.20
CA SER A 522 -9.12 1.94 -30.47
C SER A 522 -8.79 1.61 -29.02
N LYS A 523 -9.78 1.64 -28.12
CA LYS A 523 -9.58 1.43 -26.68
C LYS A 523 -8.87 0.12 -26.35
N ASN A 524 -9.23 -0.95 -27.08
CA ASN A 524 -8.75 -2.30 -26.82
C ASN A 524 -7.69 -2.75 -27.84
N ALA A 525 -7.14 -1.85 -28.66
CA ALA A 525 -6.10 -2.21 -29.61
C ALA A 525 -4.83 -2.66 -28.88
N THR A 526 -4.34 -3.84 -29.20
CA THR A 526 -3.07 -4.37 -28.70
C THR A 526 -1.89 -3.66 -29.31
N THR A 527 -2.00 -3.24 -30.57
CA THR A 527 -0.95 -2.49 -31.26
C THR A 527 -0.92 -1.05 -30.77
N LYS A 528 0.25 -0.62 -30.34
CA LYS A 528 0.52 0.72 -29.80
C LYS A 528 1.62 1.38 -30.61
N TYR A 529 1.51 2.69 -30.76
CA TYR A 529 2.46 3.49 -31.52
C TYR A 529 2.94 4.68 -30.71
N TRP A 530 4.21 5.03 -30.88
CA TRP A 530 4.74 6.28 -30.37
C TRP A 530 4.71 7.37 -31.43
N ILE A 531 4.28 8.56 -31.03
CA ILE A 531 4.21 9.74 -31.89
C ILE A 531 4.70 10.98 -31.14
N ARG A 532 5.19 11.95 -31.88
CA ARG A 532 5.56 13.26 -31.33
C ARG A 532 4.36 14.03 -30.86
N ALA A 533 4.52 14.79 -29.76
CA ALA A 533 3.44 15.57 -29.14
C ALA A 533 2.74 16.52 -30.13
N GLY A 534 3.47 17.14 -31.03
CA GLY A 534 2.90 18.06 -32.03
C GLY A 534 1.96 17.43 -33.05
N ALA A 535 1.81 16.11 -33.05
CA ALA A 535 0.83 15.40 -33.87
C ALA A 535 -0.53 15.25 -33.19
N LEU A 536 -0.67 15.69 -31.94
CA LEU A 536 -1.86 15.49 -31.12
C LEU A 536 -2.39 16.81 -30.56
N ASP A 537 -3.69 16.97 -30.65
CA ASP A 537 -4.45 18.03 -30.00
C ASP A 537 -5.24 17.42 -28.83
N PHE A 538 -5.02 17.94 -27.64
CA PHE A 538 -5.72 17.54 -26.42
C PHE A 538 -6.78 18.57 -26.07
N ASP A 539 -7.92 18.11 -25.54
CA ASP A 539 -8.85 19.00 -24.85
C ASP A 539 -8.13 19.68 -23.68
N LYS A 540 -8.35 20.95 -23.53
CA LYS A 540 -7.83 21.75 -22.41
C LYS A 540 -8.88 21.80 -21.31
N PHE A 541 -8.44 21.63 -20.07
CA PHE A 541 -9.29 21.72 -18.88
C PHE A 541 -8.71 22.77 -17.93
N GLU A 542 -9.54 23.76 -17.60
CA GLU A 542 -9.25 24.75 -16.57
C GLU A 542 -10.19 24.47 -15.40
N THR A 543 -9.68 23.78 -14.38
CA THR A 543 -10.47 23.37 -13.22
C THR A 543 -10.11 24.21 -12.01
N GLU A 544 -11.12 24.69 -11.32
CA GLU A 544 -11.01 25.45 -10.09
C GLU A 544 -11.98 24.91 -9.03
N VAL A 545 -11.68 25.14 -7.77
CA VAL A 545 -12.62 24.93 -6.65
C VAL A 545 -13.74 25.95 -6.80
N TYR A 546 -14.98 25.50 -6.66
CA TYR A 546 -16.14 26.36 -6.89
C TYR A 546 -17.12 26.39 -5.72
N ASP A 547 -17.02 25.56 -4.78
CA ASP A 547 -17.75 25.42 -3.50
C ASP A 547 -19.01 26.30 -3.36
N ARG A 548 -20.08 25.92 -4.04
CA ARG A 548 -21.37 26.62 -4.03
C ARG A 548 -22.54 25.65 -4.12
N ASP A 549 -23.63 26.01 -3.49
CA ASP A 549 -24.90 25.33 -3.70
C ASP A 549 -25.65 25.94 -4.87
N LEU A 550 -26.07 25.10 -5.81
CA LEU A 550 -26.84 25.51 -6.99
C LEU A 550 -28.12 24.68 -7.11
N ASN A 551 -29.15 25.29 -7.68
CA ASN A 551 -30.41 24.63 -7.97
C ASN A 551 -30.36 23.89 -9.30
N LEU A 552 -30.71 22.58 -9.28
CA LEU A 552 -30.90 21.78 -10.49
C LEU A 552 -32.20 22.14 -11.17
N MET A 553 -32.11 22.64 -12.42
CA MET A 553 -33.24 23.10 -13.19
C MET A 553 -33.60 22.20 -14.38
N LYS A 554 -32.60 21.48 -14.91
CA LYS A 554 -32.77 20.67 -16.12
C LYS A 554 -32.17 19.31 -15.98
N ILE A 555 -32.72 18.34 -16.71
CA ILE A 555 -32.22 16.98 -16.77
C ILE A 555 -31.03 16.91 -17.73
N TYR A 556 -29.87 16.61 -17.20
CA TYR A 556 -28.64 16.37 -17.95
C TYR A 556 -27.97 15.10 -17.49
N PRO A 557 -27.24 14.40 -18.38
CA PRO A 557 -26.42 13.25 -17.96
C PRO A 557 -25.34 13.65 -16.96
N VAL A 558 -25.04 12.78 -16.01
CA VAL A 558 -23.93 12.88 -15.10
C VAL A 558 -22.83 11.90 -15.50
N TYR A 559 -21.56 12.32 -15.38
CA TYR A 559 -20.40 11.58 -15.89
C TYR A 559 -19.33 11.45 -14.82
N SER A 560 -18.50 10.44 -14.93
CA SER A 560 -17.32 10.28 -14.07
C SER A 560 -16.20 11.29 -14.38
N LEU A 561 -16.23 11.95 -15.53
CA LEU A 561 -15.25 12.94 -15.98
C LEU A 561 -15.97 14.13 -16.60
N PRO A 562 -15.35 15.34 -16.63
CA PRO A 562 -16.00 16.55 -17.13
C PRO A 562 -16.10 16.61 -18.68
N PHE A 563 -16.59 15.54 -19.29
CA PHE A 563 -16.87 15.47 -20.72
C PHE A 563 -17.71 14.23 -21.06
N ASN A 564 -18.36 14.27 -22.20
CA ASN A 564 -19.11 13.13 -22.72
C ASN A 564 -18.22 12.29 -23.64
N ASP A 565 -17.91 11.09 -23.23
CA ASP A 565 -17.19 10.12 -24.05
C ASP A 565 -17.70 8.71 -23.77
N PRO A 566 -18.21 8.01 -24.79
CA PRO A 566 -18.83 6.69 -24.62
C PRO A 566 -17.90 5.64 -24.03
N GLN A 567 -16.60 5.88 -24.05
CA GLN A 567 -15.59 4.93 -23.64
C GLN A 567 -14.89 5.32 -22.32
N LEU A 568 -14.61 6.61 -22.11
CA LEU A 568 -13.90 7.09 -20.92
C LEU A 568 -14.82 7.68 -19.87
N ALA A 569 -15.83 8.41 -20.30
CA ALA A 569 -16.75 9.14 -19.44
C ALA A 569 -18.20 8.74 -19.75
N LYS A 570 -18.54 7.49 -19.47
CA LYS A 570 -19.92 7.02 -19.62
C LYS A 570 -20.84 7.77 -18.68
N ALA A 571 -22.04 8.06 -19.16
CA ALA A 571 -23.11 8.55 -18.29
C ALA A 571 -23.36 7.54 -17.15
N LYS A 572 -23.46 8.05 -15.93
CA LYS A 572 -23.71 7.30 -14.69
C LYS A 572 -25.15 7.51 -14.18
N GLY A 573 -26.02 8.02 -15.02
CA GLY A 573 -27.36 8.45 -14.72
C GLY A 573 -27.60 9.87 -15.23
N THR A 574 -28.61 10.52 -14.69
CA THR A 574 -28.98 11.90 -15.01
C THR A 574 -29.15 12.74 -13.74
N THR A 575 -29.26 14.05 -13.90
CA THR A 575 -29.59 14.92 -12.77
C THR A 575 -31.02 14.72 -12.23
N ALA A 576 -31.87 13.97 -12.95
CA ALA A 576 -33.18 13.55 -12.44
C ALA A 576 -33.06 12.50 -11.32
N ASP A 577 -31.99 11.72 -11.33
CA ASP A 577 -31.74 10.64 -10.34
C ASP A 577 -31.22 11.21 -9.00
N ILE A 578 -30.98 12.53 -8.92
CA ILE A 578 -30.55 13.21 -7.70
C ILE A 578 -31.79 13.65 -6.93
N ALA A 579 -31.95 13.15 -5.70
CA ALA A 579 -33.10 13.40 -4.87
C ALA A 579 -33.23 14.88 -4.46
N GLU A 580 -32.11 15.53 -4.23
CA GLU A 580 -32.04 16.92 -3.80
C GLU A 580 -32.02 17.85 -5.01
N ARG A 581 -32.86 18.90 -4.99
CA ARG A 581 -32.86 19.90 -6.06
C ARG A 581 -31.80 20.99 -5.88
N ARG A 582 -31.38 21.22 -4.66
CA ARG A 582 -30.25 22.09 -4.34
C ARG A 582 -29.05 21.21 -3.95
N VAL A 583 -27.99 21.32 -4.72
CA VAL A 583 -26.82 20.43 -4.59
C VAL A 583 -25.54 21.25 -4.46
N THR A 584 -24.63 20.75 -3.66
CA THR A 584 -23.30 21.34 -3.49
C THR A 584 -22.41 21.00 -4.70
N ILE A 585 -21.82 22.04 -5.27
CA ILE A 585 -20.84 21.96 -6.34
C ILE A 585 -19.45 22.16 -5.74
N THR A 586 -18.59 21.19 -5.91
CA THR A 586 -17.23 21.23 -5.36
C THR A 586 -16.22 21.88 -6.30
N HIS A 587 -16.37 21.66 -7.61
CA HIS A 587 -15.47 22.19 -8.62
C HIS A 587 -16.21 22.65 -9.87
N ARG A 588 -15.59 23.59 -10.56
CA ARG A 588 -15.98 24.00 -11.91
C ARG A 588 -14.82 23.73 -12.86
N THR A 589 -15.11 23.21 -14.04
CA THR A 589 -14.11 23.10 -15.11
C THR A 589 -14.63 23.68 -16.42
N LYS A 590 -13.78 24.42 -17.08
CA LYS A 590 -13.99 24.85 -18.48
C LYS A 590 -13.18 23.88 -19.35
N ARG A 591 -13.88 23.15 -20.20
CA ARG A 591 -13.26 22.29 -21.22
C ARG A 591 -13.27 23.07 -22.54
N THR A 592 -12.11 23.28 -23.12
CA THR A 592 -11.94 23.74 -24.48
C THR A 592 -11.57 22.55 -25.35
N ASP A 593 -12.39 22.18 -26.30
CA ASP A 593 -12.09 21.08 -27.21
C ASP A 593 -11.09 21.48 -28.30
N SER A 594 -10.73 20.53 -29.15
CA SER A 594 -9.79 20.77 -30.26
C SER A 594 -10.28 21.72 -31.33
N ASN A 595 -11.58 22.07 -31.35
CA ASN A 595 -12.16 23.09 -32.26
C ASN A 595 -12.19 24.47 -31.61
N GLY A 596 -11.85 24.57 -30.32
CA GLY A 596 -11.95 25.81 -29.55
C GLY A 596 -13.29 26.01 -28.85
N ASP A 597 -14.21 25.06 -28.95
CA ASP A 597 -15.51 25.16 -28.28
C ASP A 597 -15.37 24.98 -26.77
N VAL A 598 -15.92 25.91 -26.00
CA VAL A 598 -15.85 25.90 -24.54
C VAL A 598 -17.13 25.34 -23.95
N THR A 599 -17.00 24.35 -23.10
CA THR A 599 -18.10 23.76 -22.32
C THR A 599 -17.75 23.79 -20.85
N THR A 600 -18.67 24.33 -20.03
CA THR A 600 -18.49 24.33 -18.55
C THR A 600 -19.20 23.14 -17.94
N TYR A 601 -18.49 22.46 -17.02
CA TYR A 601 -18.99 21.37 -16.21
C TYR A 601 -18.82 21.70 -14.73
N TYR A 602 -19.76 21.20 -13.93
CA TYR A 602 -19.74 21.29 -12.49
C TYR A 602 -19.61 19.90 -11.88
N GLN A 603 -18.79 19.78 -10.84
CA GLN A 603 -18.64 18.56 -10.06
C GLN A 603 -19.59 18.62 -8.85
N LEU A 604 -20.42 17.61 -8.76
CA LEU A 604 -21.29 17.36 -7.62
C LEU A 604 -20.49 16.81 -6.43
N ALA A 605 -21.02 16.92 -5.22
CA ALA A 605 -20.37 16.39 -4.01
C ALA A 605 -20.04 14.89 -4.08
N ASN A 606 -20.77 14.10 -4.85
CA ASN A 606 -20.51 12.69 -5.09
C ASN A 606 -19.39 12.41 -6.12
N GLY A 607 -18.66 13.46 -6.56
CA GLY A 607 -17.57 13.36 -7.52
C GLY A 607 -17.98 13.27 -8.99
N LEU A 608 -19.28 13.18 -9.30
CA LEU A 608 -19.77 13.14 -10.68
C LEU A 608 -19.85 14.53 -11.29
N TRP A 609 -19.70 14.60 -12.59
CA TRP A 609 -19.71 15.84 -13.35
C TRP A 609 -20.96 15.94 -14.21
N THR A 610 -21.54 17.13 -14.28
CA THR A 610 -22.61 17.46 -15.24
C THR A 610 -22.39 18.82 -15.86
N ARG A 611 -23.11 19.11 -16.94
CA ARG A 611 -23.01 20.42 -17.64
C ARG A 611 -23.55 21.55 -16.76
N ALA A 612 -22.89 22.70 -16.81
CA ALA A 612 -23.35 23.89 -16.10
C ALA A 612 -24.80 24.29 -16.48
N LEU A 613 -25.24 23.96 -17.70
CA LEU A 613 -26.59 24.17 -18.16
C LEU A 613 -27.70 23.41 -17.41
N ALA A 614 -27.29 22.44 -16.55
CA ALA A 614 -28.21 21.75 -15.66
C ALA A 614 -28.71 22.62 -14.49
N PHE A 615 -28.03 23.72 -14.22
CA PHE A 615 -28.24 24.55 -13.04
C PHE A 615 -28.82 25.92 -13.37
N ASP A 616 -29.52 26.52 -12.41
CA ASP A 616 -29.80 27.94 -12.39
C ASP A 616 -28.55 28.68 -11.89
N LEU A 617 -27.93 29.44 -12.75
CA LEU A 617 -26.72 30.21 -12.47
C LEU A 617 -26.99 31.57 -11.83
N ASN A 618 -28.28 31.94 -11.72
CA ASN A 618 -28.72 33.22 -11.15
C ASN A 618 -29.28 33.08 -9.71
N SER A 619 -29.25 31.87 -9.15
CA SER A 619 -29.78 31.57 -7.81
C SER A 619 -28.69 31.58 -6.73
#